data_7bb86d4e0cff453bb7c6ed1f8f802f0a
#
_entry.id   7bb86d4e0cff453bb7c6ed1f8f802f0a
#
_cell.length_a   1.000
_cell.length_b   1.000
_cell.length_c   1.000
_cell.angle_alpha   90.00
_cell.angle_beta   90.00
_cell.angle_gamma   90.00
#
_symmetry.space_group_name_H-M   'P 1'
#
loop_
_entity.id
_entity.type
_entity.pdbx_description
1 polymer ?
#
loop_
_entity_poly.entity_id
_entity_poly.type
_entity_poly.pdbx_seq_one_letter_code
_entity_poly.pdbx_strand_id
1 'polypeptide(L)'
;MYIVLGVVIVGIVIGTTKLVGHSATTKSKSEKKISVLTYANWNPFEYIKNGKVVGFDLDILKSLSKEAGYQYTIKNTGWDSMFTQLNSGSADAAISGITITKDRQKTYSFSKPYFVSRQAIIVKKTDTVIKNATDLKNKKVAVQLGSTGEEAAESILGKNSSNISKDKGGTTFLQVVHGQADAAIGDETTVKKYVASNPSYKLKVIYDDKNFEPEYFGLMFTKNSKYRSTYNAALKKIIDNGEYTKIYEKWFGSKPSLDVIKSRQ
;
A
#
# COMPACT_ATOMS: atom_id res chain seq x y z
N MET A 1 36.58 -30.18 87.05
CA MET A 1 36.90 -31.08 85.91
C MET A 1 36.84 -30.21 84.66
N TYR A 2 37.93 -29.64 84.26
CA TYR A 2 38.06 -28.71 83.15
C TYR A 2 38.56 -29.43 81.92
N ILE A 3 37.83 -29.41 80.83
CA ILE A 3 38.21 -29.96 79.54
C ILE A 3 38.76 -28.79 78.71
N VAL A 4 40.00 -28.82 78.35
CA VAL A 4 40.67 -27.86 77.45
C VAL A 4 40.48 -28.37 76.03
N LEU A 5 39.81 -27.61 75.20
CA LEU A 5 39.69 -27.85 73.76
C LEU A 5 40.81 -27.08 73.03
N GLY A 6 41.70 -27.81 72.40
CA GLY A 6 42.72 -27.25 71.53
C GLY A 6 42.15 -26.79 70.20
N VAL A 7 42.49 -25.57 69.82
CA VAL A 7 42.14 -25.01 68.52
C VAL A 7 43.29 -25.28 67.54
N VAL A 8 43.01 -26.07 66.51
CA VAL A 8 43.89 -26.25 65.35
C VAL A 8 43.61 -25.21 64.31
N ILE A 9 44.53 -24.29 64.07
CA ILE A 9 44.41 -23.32 62.98
C ILE A 9 44.93 -23.93 61.68
N VAL A 10 44.08 -24.26 60.74
CA VAL A 10 44.49 -24.66 59.39
C VAL A 10 44.47 -23.38 58.51
N GLY A 11 45.66 -22.97 58.10
CA GLY A 11 45.85 -21.87 57.16
C GLY A 11 45.39 -22.26 55.73
N ILE A 12 44.31 -21.62 55.24
CA ILE A 12 43.89 -21.74 53.86
C ILE A 12 44.51 -20.59 53.06
N VAL A 13 45.45 -20.95 52.17
CA VAL A 13 46.00 -20.01 51.17
C VAL A 13 44.94 -19.85 50.07
N ILE A 14 44.26 -18.67 50.03
CA ILE A 14 43.34 -18.34 48.99
C ILE A 14 44.15 -17.77 47.82
N GLY A 15 44.33 -18.55 46.77
CA GLY A 15 44.83 -18.10 45.47
C GLY A 15 43.77 -17.29 44.74
N THR A 16 44.00 -15.99 44.58
CA THR A 16 43.11 -15.12 43.78
C THR A 16 43.37 -15.35 42.30
N THR A 17 42.57 -16.20 41.66
CA THR A 17 42.48 -16.24 40.21
C THR A 17 41.61 -15.08 39.75
N LYS A 18 42.21 -14.06 39.09
CA LYS A 18 41.48 -13.04 38.36
C LYS A 18 40.75 -13.70 37.18
N LEU A 19 39.43 -13.94 37.31
CA LEU A 19 38.56 -14.18 36.17
C LEU A 19 38.45 -12.86 35.40
N VAL A 20 39.14 -12.77 34.26
CA VAL A 20 38.87 -11.73 33.25
C VAL A 20 37.56 -12.11 32.57
N GLY A 21 36.47 -11.59 33.13
CA GLY A 21 35.16 -11.68 32.50
C GLY A 21 35.15 -10.85 31.21
N HIS A 22 35.28 -11.51 30.05
CA HIS A 22 34.90 -10.92 28.79
C HIS A 22 33.37 -10.72 28.79
N SER A 23 32.91 -9.58 29.25
CA SER A 23 31.55 -9.12 28.96
C SER A 23 31.48 -8.83 27.46
N ALA A 24 31.05 -9.83 26.71
CA ALA A 24 30.61 -9.61 25.35
C ALA A 24 29.37 -8.70 25.41
N THR A 25 29.59 -7.39 25.27
CA THR A 25 28.54 -6.41 25.08
C THR A 25 27.91 -6.72 23.72
N THR A 26 26.89 -7.56 23.69
CA THR A 26 25.99 -7.71 22.55
C THR A 26 25.34 -6.35 22.36
N LYS A 27 25.92 -5.52 21.49
CA LYS A 27 25.23 -4.32 20.96
C LYS A 27 23.92 -4.81 20.39
N SER A 28 22.83 -4.63 21.13
CA SER A 28 21.48 -4.76 20.61
C SER A 28 21.40 -3.86 19.37
N LYS A 29 21.37 -4.47 18.19
CA LYS A 29 21.18 -3.78 16.93
C LYS A 29 19.80 -3.15 17.03
N SER A 30 19.72 -1.84 17.26
CA SER A 30 18.43 -1.16 17.37
C SER A 30 17.64 -1.54 16.11
N GLU A 31 16.51 -2.23 16.30
CA GLU A 31 15.67 -2.66 15.20
C GLU A 31 15.19 -1.43 14.45
N LYS A 32 15.55 -1.36 13.19
CA LYS A 32 15.10 -0.28 12.31
C LYS A 32 13.61 -0.40 12.11
N LYS A 33 12.85 0.63 12.44
CA LYS A 33 11.38 0.66 12.27
C LYS A 33 10.97 1.73 11.28
N ILE A 34 9.87 1.46 10.56
CA ILE A 34 9.21 2.40 9.66
C ILE A 34 7.71 2.42 9.97
N SER A 35 7.13 3.61 10.04
CA SER A 35 5.69 3.81 10.21
C SER A 35 5.03 3.99 8.85
N VAL A 36 4.02 3.18 8.54
CA VAL A 36 3.37 3.13 7.23
C VAL A 36 1.88 3.36 7.37
N LEU A 37 1.33 4.22 6.53
CA LEU A 37 -0.10 4.51 6.42
C LEU A 37 -0.71 3.71 5.26
N THR A 38 -2.00 3.41 5.39
CA THR A 38 -2.82 2.82 4.33
C THR A 38 -4.27 3.26 4.47
N TYR A 39 -5.05 3.18 3.39
CA TYR A 39 -6.49 3.37 3.38
C TYR A 39 -7.18 2.03 3.05
N ALA A 40 -7.52 1.25 4.08
CA ALA A 40 -7.95 -0.14 3.94
C ALA A 40 -9.40 -0.27 3.44
N ASN A 41 -9.69 0.28 2.26
CA ASN A 41 -10.97 0.21 1.58
C ASN A 41 -10.85 -0.06 0.08
N TRP A 42 -9.73 -0.67 -0.36
CA TRP A 42 -9.40 -0.83 -1.79
C TRP A 42 -9.06 -2.29 -2.14
N ASN A 43 -10.06 -3.20 -2.02
CA ASN A 43 -9.90 -4.63 -2.31
C ASN A 43 -9.60 -4.83 -3.82
N PRO A 44 -8.53 -5.57 -4.21
CA PRO A 44 -7.74 -6.51 -3.42
C PRO A 44 -6.41 -5.94 -2.85
N PHE A 45 -6.13 -4.65 -3.03
CA PHE A 45 -4.86 -4.05 -2.60
C PHE A 45 -4.76 -3.94 -1.09
N GLU A 46 -5.75 -3.31 -0.43
CA GLU A 46 -5.86 -3.25 1.03
C GLU A 46 -7.31 -3.15 1.47
N TYR A 47 -7.70 -3.99 2.42
CA TYR A 47 -9.04 -4.01 2.99
C TYR A 47 -9.06 -4.66 4.38
N ILE A 48 -10.14 -4.45 5.10
CA ILE A 48 -10.34 -5.06 6.43
C ILE A 48 -10.94 -6.47 6.26
N LYS A 49 -10.25 -7.47 6.79
CA LYS A 49 -10.75 -8.85 6.91
C LYS A 49 -10.52 -9.35 8.34
N ASN A 50 -11.59 -9.76 9.01
CA ASN A 50 -11.53 -10.24 10.40
C ASN A 50 -10.79 -9.25 11.35
N GLY A 51 -11.09 -7.96 11.22
CA GLY A 51 -10.50 -6.88 12.03
C GLY A 51 -9.02 -6.54 11.70
N LYS A 52 -8.44 -7.17 10.69
CA LYS A 52 -7.05 -6.93 10.28
C LYS A 52 -7.01 -6.32 8.88
N VAL A 53 -6.05 -5.42 8.67
CA VAL A 53 -5.74 -4.93 7.32
C VAL A 53 -4.97 -6.01 6.57
N VAL A 54 -5.49 -6.39 5.40
CA VAL A 54 -4.92 -7.42 4.51
C VAL A 54 -5.00 -6.93 3.07
N GLY A 55 -4.22 -7.52 2.19
CA GLY A 55 -4.25 -7.18 0.77
C GLY A 55 -2.92 -7.41 0.08
N PHE A 56 -2.93 -7.22 -1.23
CA PHE A 56 -1.72 -7.30 -2.04
C PHE A 56 -0.63 -6.33 -1.54
N ASP A 57 -1.01 -5.09 -1.27
CA ASP A 57 -0.11 -4.03 -0.81
C ASP A 57 0.55 -4.40 0.53
N LEU A 58 -0.21 -5.06 1.43
CA LEU A 58 0.32 -5.48 2.73
C LEU A 58 1.33 -6.63 2.59
N ASP A 59 1.09 -7.57 1.66
CA ASP A 59 2.05 -8.64 1.39
C ASP A 59 3.31 -8.11 0.70
N ILE A 60 3.17 -7.15 -0.21
CA ILE A 60 4.30 -6.43 -0.81
C ILE A 60 5.09 -5.67 0.26
N LEU A 61 4.43 -4.87 1.11
CA LEU A 61 5.09 -4.14 2.19
C LEU A 61 5.85 -5.08 3.13
N LYS A 62 5.25 -6.22 3.51
CA LYS A 62 5.87 -7.23 4.35
C LYS A 62 7.14 -7.77 3.72
N SER A 63 7.08 -8.15 2.45
CA SER A 63 8.24 -8.69 1.72
C SER A 63 9.33 -7.64 1.55
N LEU A 64 8.97 -6.41 1.16
CA LEU A 64 9.90 -5.29 1.03
C LEU A 64 10.59 -4.95 2.36
N SER A 65 9.83 -4.87 3.45
CA SER A 65 10.39 -4.52 4.77
C SER A 65 11.35 -5.59 5.28
N LYS A 66 11.03 -6.88 5.05
CA LYS A 66 11.93 -8.00 5.35
C LYS A 66 13.24 -7.87 4.59
N GLU A 67 13.20 -7.67 3.28
CA GLU A 67 14.39 -7.53 2.44
C GLU A 67 15.19 -6.25 2.74
N ALA A 68 14.51 -5.17 3.10
CA ALA A 68 15.11 -3.90 3.51
C ALA A 68 15.71 -3.94 4.92
N GLY A 69 15.43 -4.97 5.73
CA GLY A 69 15.88 -5.08 7.12
C GLY A 69 15.18 -4.11 8.07
N TYR A 70 13.91 -3.83 7.83
CA TYR A 70 13.06 -2.99 8.68
C TYR A 70 11.90 -3.79 9.26
N GLN A 71 11.55 -3.50 10.52
CA GLN A 71 10.21 -3.74 11.03
C GLN A 71 9.30 -2.60 10.59
N TYR A 72 7.99 -2.87 10.44
CA TYR A 72 7.04 -1.83 10.12
C TYR A 72 5.82 -1.87 11.04
N THR A 73 5.21 -0.72 11.21
CA THR A 73 3.85 -0.60 11.75
C THR A 73 2.94 -0.13 10.64
N ILE A 74 1.70 -0.64 10.61
CA ILE A 74 0.69 -0.20 9.66
C ILE A 74 -0.46 0.49 10.41
N LYS A 75 -0.85 1.68 9.93
CA LYS A 75 -2.00 2.41 10.45
C LYS A 75 -2.98 2.67 9.34
N ASN A 76 -4.21 2.15 9.52
CA ASN A 76 -5.32 2.49 8.63
C ASN A 76 -5.81 3.90 8.95
N THR A 77 -6.02 4.71 7.90
CA THR A 77 -6.49 6.10 8.02
C THR A 77 -7.35 6.47 6.79
N GLY A 78 -7.97 7.64 6.78
CA GLY A 78 -8.68 8.14 5.59
C GLY A 78 -7.72 8.51 4.46
N TRP A 79 -8.21 8.45 3.22
CA TRP A 79 -7.39 8.76 2.02
C TRP A 79 -6.70 10.13 2.13
N ASP A 80 -7.46 11.22 2.30
CA ASP A 80 -6.92 12.58 2.42
C ASP A 80 -6.00 12.73 3.65
N SER A 81 -6.37 12.09 4.76
CA SER A 81 -5.61 12.10 5.99
C SER A 81 -4.24 11.42 5.84
N MET A 82 -4.13 10.41 4.98
CA MET A 82 -2.87 9.72 4.68
C MET A 82 -1.85 10.70 4.07
N PHE A 83 -2.24 11.48 3.10
CA PHE A 83 -1.38 12.50 2.48
C PHE A 83 -0.97 13.58 3.48
N THR A 84 -1.92 14.08 4.28
CA THR A 84 -1.65 15.10 5.30
C THR A 84 -0.68 14.60 6.37
N GLN A 85 -0.89 13.39 6.90
CA GLN A 85 -0.02 12.79 7.91
C GLN A 85 1.39 12.51 7.37
N LEU A 86 1.50 12.08 6.12
CA LEU A 86 2.80 11.87 5.49
C LEU A 86 3.54 13.20 5.26
N ASN A 87 2.85 14.22 4.79
CA ASN A 87 3.43 15.53 4.55
C ASN A 87 3.93 16.21 5.86
N SER A 88 3.22 16.01 6.98
CA SER A 88 3.63 16.52 8.29
C SER A 88 4.76 15.71 8.95
N GLY A 89 5.19 14.60 8.34
CA GLY A 89 6.19 13.69 8.91
C GLY A 89 5.66 12.84 10.09
N SER A 90 4.33 12.76 10.27
CA SER A 90 3.71 11.90 11.29
C SER A 90 3.78 10.41 10.96
N ALA A 91 4.21 10.08 9.75
CA ALA A 91 4.54 8.75 9.29
C ALA A 91 5.67 8.82 8.26
N ASP A 92 6.36 7.71 8.03
CA ASP A 92 7.52 7.62 7.13
C ASP A 92 7.12 7.30 5.70
N ALA A 93 6.07 6.50 5.53
CA ALA A 93 5.62 6.01 4.22
C ALA A 93 4.11 5.77 4.18
N ALA A 94 3.59 5.59 2.97
CA ALA A 94 2.24 5.11 2.70
C ALA A 94 2.24 4.11 1.55
N ILE A 95 1.36 3.10 1.66
CA ILE A 95 1.08 2.12 0.61
C ILE A 95 -0.43 1.91 0.54
N SER A 96 -1.05 2.20 -0.60
CA SER A 96 -2.49 2.17 -0.78
C SER A 96 -2.90 2.34 -2.25
N GLY A 97 -2.35 1.52 -3.16
CA GLY A 97 -2.60 1.69 -4.59
C GLY A 97 -2.30 3.10 -5.10
N ILE A 98 -1.27 3.76 -4.57
CA ILE A 98 -1.03 5.18 -4.81
C ILE A 98 -0.31 5.37 -6.15
N THR A 99 -1.01 5.95 -7.12
CA THR A 99 -0.45 6.28 -8.43
C THR A 99 0.66 7.33 -8.30
N ILE A 100 1.79 7.05 -8.93
CA ILE A 100 2.91 7.97 -9.08
C ILE A 100 2.52 9.02 -10.12
N THR A 101 2.12 10.22 -9.70
CA THR A 101 1.83 11.34 -10.61
C THR A 101 2.88 12.44 -10.49
N LYS A 102 3.02 13.24 -11.56
CA LYS A 102 3.94 14.41 -11.55
C LYS A 102 3.57 15.39 -10.43
N ASP A 103 2.28 15.55 -10.17
CA ASP A 103 1.79 16.47 -9.13
C ASP A 103 2.14 15.96 -7.73
N ARG A 104 1.86 14.70 -7.43
CA ARG A 104 2.23 14.08 -6.16
C ARG A 104 3.74 14.07 -5.93
N GLN A 105 4.54 13.92 -6.98
CA GLN A 105 6.00 13.95 -6.91
C GLN A 105 6.58 15.34 -6.55
N LYS A 106 5.81 16.43 -6.66
CA LYS A 106 6.24 17.75 -6.17
C LYS A 106 6.41 17.75 -4.65
N THR A 107 5.52 17.06 -3.94
CA THR A 107 5.44 17.04 -2.47
C THR A 107 6.05 15.79 -1.85
N TYR A 108 5.97 14.64 -2.52
CA TYR A 108 6.36 13.34 -2.00
C TYR A 108 7.47 12.71 -2.84
N SER A 109 8.20 11.77 -2.24
CA SER A 109 9.06 10.84 -2.94
C SER A 109 8.35 9.51 -3.13
N PHE A 110 8.62 8.81 -4.24
CA PHE A 110 8.05 7.49 -4.51
C PHE A 110 9.14 6.44 -4.70
N SER A 111 8.81 5.21 -4.36
CA SER A 111 9.60 4.07 -4.83
C SER A 111 9.53 3.96 -6.35
N LYS A 112 10.33 3.06 -6.91
CA LYS A 112 10.04 2.48 -8.22
C LYS A 112 8.67 1.82 -8.20
N PRO A 113 7.96 1.72 -9.35
CA PRO A 113 6.63 1.14 -9.38
C PRO A 113 6.64 -0.35 -9.01
N TYR A 114 5.65 -0.74 -8.19
CA TYR A 114 5.42 -2.13 -7.84
C TYR A 114 4.18 -2.72 -8.50
N PHE A 115 3.34 -1.90 -9.14
CA PHE A 115 2.12 -2.35 -9.83
C PHE A 115 1.81 -1.44 -11.01
N VAL A 116 1.13 -2.00 -12.02
CA VAL A 116 0.59 -1.25 -13.16
C VAL A 116 -0.91 -1.38 -13.12
N SER A 117 -1.60 -0.26 -13.13
CA SER A 117 -3.06 -0.16 -13.20
C SER A 117 -3.49 0.66 -14.41
N ARG A 118 -4.76 0.82 -14.56
CA ARG A 118 -5.43 1.71 -15.51
C ARG A 118 -6.78 2.08 -14.90
N GLN A 119 -7.35 3.20 -15.30
CA GLN A 119 -8.74 3.48 -14.93
C GLN A 119 -9.70 2.61 -15.72
N ALA A 120 -10.85 2.29 -15.12
CA ALA A 120 -11.98 1.62 -15.75
C ALA A 120 -13.30 2.27 -15.30
N ILE A 121 -14.33 2.09 -16.10
CA ILE A 121 -15.66 2.63 -15.82
C ILE A 121 -16.55 1.49 -15.33
N ILE A 122 -17.33 1.76 -14.29
CA ILE A 122 -18.39 0.87 -13.80
C ILE A 122 -19.75 1.50 -14.07
N VAL A 123 -20.65 0.70 -14.64
CA VAL A 123 -22.03 1.10 -14.94
C VAL A 123 -23.01 -0.01 -14.58
N LYS A 124 -24.30 0.26 -14.54
CA LYS A 124 -25.33 -0.78 -14.47
C LYS A 124 -25.23 -1.74 -15.66
N LYS A 125 -25.47 -3.02 -15.46
CA LYS A 125 -25.43 -4.03 -16.53
C LYS A 125 -26.45 -3.73 -17.64
N THR A 126 -27.55 -3.06 -17.29
CA THR A 126 -28.61 -2.62 -18.22
C THR A 126 -28.23 -1.38 -19.02
N ASP A 127 -27.19 -0.66 -18.66
CA ASP A 127 -26.73 0.49 -19.45
C ASP A 127 -26.25 0.00 -20.84
N THR A 128 -26.79 0.60 -21.89
CA THR A 128 -26.45 0.31 -23.29
C THR A 128 -25.77 1.48 -24.00
N VAL A 129 -25.68 2.62 -23.32
CA VAL A 129 -25.22 3.90 -23.87
C VAL A 129 -23.71 4.06 -23.66
N ILE A 130 -23.24 3.90 -22.41
CA ILE A 130 -21.85 4.12 -22.06
C ILE A 130 -21.03 2.90 -22.50
N LYS A 131 -20.10 3.10 -23.44
CA LYS A 131 -19.21 2.07 -23.99
C LYS A 131 -17.72 2.42 -23.84
N ASN A 132 -17.42 3.69 -23.61
CA ASN A 132 -16.07 4.23 -23.44
C ASN A 132 -16.12 5.55 -22.65
N ALA A 133 -14.95 6.13 -22.35
CA ALA A 133 -14.84 7.35 -21.57
C ALA A 133 -15.49 8.58 -22.23
N THR A 134 -15.51 8.65 -23.56
CA THR A 134 -16.11 9.81 -24.25
C THR A 134 -17.64 9.84 -24.13
N ASP A 135 -18.29 8.69 -23.88
CA ASP A 135 -19.73 8.59 -23.67
C ASP A 135 -20.16 9.12 -22.28
N LEU A 136 -19.20 9.42 -21.41
CA LEU A 136 -19.47 10.03 -20.11
C LEU A 136 -19.85 11.53 -20.20
N LYS A 137 -19.70 12.17 -21.35
CA LYS A 137 -20.16 13.55 -21.54
C LYS A 137 -21.62 13.66 -21.14
N ASN A 138 -21.96 14.66 -20.33
CA ASN A 138 -23.31 14.91 -19.78
C ASN A 138 -23.85 13.78 -18.87
N LYS A 139 -23.01 12.84 -18.42
CA LYS A 139 -23.36 11.81 -17.44
C LYS A 139 -22.91 12.20 -16.06
N LYS A 140 -23.66 11.79 -15.05
CA LYS A 140 -23.23 11.93 -13.66
C LYS A 140 -22.23 10.84 -13.30
N VAL A 141 -21.01 11.23 -12.98
CA VAL A 141 -19.89 10.30 -12.73
C VAL A 141 -19.44 10.41 -11.29
N ALA A 142 -19.45 9.29 -10.57
CA ALA A 142 -18.92 9.21 -9.22
C ALA A 142 -17.42 8.85 -9.24
N VAL A 143 -16.66 9.53 -8.39
CA VAL A 143 -15.21 9.33 -8.24
C VAL A 143 -14.80 9.46 -6.77
N GLN A 144 -13.69 8.85 -6.39
CA GLN A 144 -13.08 9.14 -5.09
C GLN A 144 -12.34 10.48 -5.17
N LEU A 145 -12.62 11.35 -4.21
CA LEU A 145 -11.96 12.66 -4.09
C LEU A 145 -10.44 12.47 -3.93
N GLY A 146 -9.65 13.25 -4.65
CA GLY A 146 -8.18 13.24 -4.62
C GLY A 146 -7.55 12.02 -5.31
N SER A 147 -8.34 11.22 -6.05
CA SER A 147 -7.83 10.07 -6.84
C SER A 147 -7.50 10.46 -8.28
N THR A 148 -6.77 9.61 -8.98
CA THR A 148 -6.57 9.73 -10.44
C THR A 148 -7.85 9.44 -11.23
N GLY A 149 -8.81 8.72 -10.65
CA GLY A 149 -10.16 8.60 -11.19
C GLY A 149 -10.91 9.94 -11.23
N GLU A 150 -10.71 10.81 -10.24
CA GLU A 150 -11.21 12.19 -10.28
C GLU A 150 -10.52 13.00 -11.38
N GLU A 151 -9.19 12.92 -11.50
CA GLU A 151 -8.43 13.58 -12.56
C GLU A 151 -8.93 13.14 -13.95
N ALA A 152 -9.21 11.84 -14.12
CA ALA A 152 -9.77 11.29 -15.35
C ALA A 152 -11.19 11.85 -15.64
N ALA A 153 -12.07 11.89 -14.64
CA ALA A 153 -13.41 12.48 -14.80
C ALA A 153 -13.34 13.98 -15.14
N GLU A 154 -12.45 14.72 -14.47
CA GLU A 154 -12.25 16.15 -14.75
C GLU A 154 -11.72 16.41 -16.17
N SER A 155 -10.88 15.51 -16.70
CA SER A 155 -10.38 15.62 -18.08
C SER A 155 -11.50 15.43 -19.13
N ILE A 156 -12.52 14.61 -18.83
CA ILE A 156 -13.62 14.29 -19.73
C ILE A 156 -14.76 15.32 -19.61
N LEU A 157 -15.12 15.67 -18.37
CA LEU A 157 -16.30 16.48 -18.06
C LEU A 157 -15.99 17.95 -17.83
N GLY A 158 -14.74 18.30 -17.72
CA GLY A 158 -14.26 19.61 -17.30
C GLY A 158 -14.05 19.72 -15.80
N LYS A 159 -13.01 20.45 -15.44
CA LYS A 159 -12.67 20.75 -14.05
C LYS A 159 -13.83 21.50 -13.38
N ASN A 160 -14.23 21.08 -12.21
CA ASN A 160 -15.38 21.62 -11.45
C ASN A 160 -16.76 21.35 -12.07
N SER A 161 -16.90 20.38 -12.97
CA SER A 161 -18.21 19.97 -13.48
C SER A 161 -19.13 19.50 -12.34
N SER A 162 -20.37 20.02 -12.32
CA SER A 162 -21.42 19.57 -11.38
C SER A 162 -21.84 18.11 -11.61
N ASN A 163 -21.46 17.54 -12.73
CA ASN A 163 -21.70 16.13 -13.05
C ASN A 163 -20.67 15.17 -12.40
N ILE A 164 -19.65 15.70 -11.73
CA ILE A 164 -18.70 14.88 -10.98
C ILE A 164 -19.14 14.80 -9.53
N SER A 165 -19.53 13.62 -9.07
CA SER A 165 -19.84 13.35 -7.67
C SER A 165 -18.59 12.84 -6.95
N LYS A 166 -18.01 13.67 -6.08
CA LYS A 166 -16.75 13.38 -5.35
C LYS A 166 -17.05 12.75 -4.00
N ASP A 167 -16.65 11.51 -3.82
CA ASP A 167 -16.88 10.71 -2.60
C ASP A 167 -15.63 10.66 -1.72
N LYS A 168 -15.80 10.86 -0.40
CA LYS A 168 -14.71 10.76 0.58
C LYS A 168 -14.69 9.44 1.35
N GLY A 169 -15.80 8.72 1.34
CA GLY A 169 -16.06 7.61 2.27
C GLY A 169 -15.96 6.22 1.65
N GLY A 170 -15.59 6.08 0.38
CA GLY A 170 -15.52 4.78 -0.29
C GLY A 170 -16.87 4.21 -0.74
N THR A 171 -17.86 5.07 -0.93
CA THR A 171 -19.20 4.71 -1.44
C THR A 171 -19.35 4.95 -2.93
N THR A 172 -18.27 5.28 -3.63
CA THR A 172 -18.23 5.67 -5.04
C THR A 172 -19.04 4.73 -5.94
N PHE A 173 -18.79 3.41 -5.84
CA PHE A 173 -19.49 2.44 -6.68
C PHE A 173 -20.95 2.21 -6.26
N LEU A 174 -21.28 2.42 -4.99
CA LEU A 174 -22.67 2.34 -4.50
C LEU A 174 -23.56 3.44 -5.09
N GLN A 175 -23.01 4.59 -5.46
CA GLN A 175 -23.78 5.64 -6.13
C GLN A 175 -24.36 5.14 -7.46
N VAL A 176 -23.60 4.29 -8.20
CA VAL A 176 -24.11 3.65 -9.43
C VAL A 176 -25.18 2.61 -9.10
N VAL A 177 -24.99 1.79 -8.06
CA VAL A 177 -25.99 0.81 -7.61
C VAL A 177 -27.33 1.49 -7.31
N HIS A 178 -27.29 2.60 -6.57
CA HIS A 178 -28.48 3.34 -6.15
C HIS A 178 -29.02 4.33 -7.21
N GLY A 179 -28.36 4.45 -8.37
CA GLY A 179 -28.80 5.37 -9.44
C GLY A 179 -28.57 6.85 -9.12
N GLN A 180 -27.67 7.13 -8.18
CA GLN A 180 -27.24 8.50 -7.85
C GLN A 180 -26.20 9.02 -8.85
N ALA A 181 -25.49 8.11 -9.53
CA ALA A 181 -24.61 8.36 -10.65
C ALA A 181 -24.88 7.38 -11.79
N ASP A 182 -24.64 7.81 -13.03
CA ASP A 182 -24.76 6.95 -14.22
C ASP A 182 -23.58 5.98 -14.31
N ALA A 183 -22.40 6.46 -13.92
CA ALA A 183 -21.15 5.71 -13.95
C ALA A 183 -20.27 6.06 -12.75
N ALA A 184 -19.26 5.23 -12.50
CA ALA A 184 -18.14 5.61 -11.64
C ALA A 184 -16.81 5.23 -12.32
N ILE A 185 -15.74 5.95 -11.97
CA ILE A 185 -14.38 5.67 -12.43
C ILE A 185 -13.53 5.22 -11.23
N GLY A 186 -12.71 4.20 -11.45
CA GLY A 186 -11.76 3.69 -10.47
C GLY A 186 -10.76 2.75 -11.13
N ASP A 187 -9.77 2.31 -10.35
CA ASP A 187 -8.75 1.38 -10.84
C ASP A 187 -9.35 0.08 -11.34
N GLU A 188 -8.97 -0.34 -12.53
CA GLU A 188 -9.48 -1.52 -13.24
C GLU A 188 -9.55 -2.76 -12.35
N THR A 189 -8.48 -3.05 -11.63
CA THR A 189 -8.39 -4.23 -10.77
C THR A 189 -9.42 -4.19 -9.65
N THR A 190 -9.60 -3.03 -9.03
CA THR A 190 -10.59 -2.82 -7.94
C THR A 190 -12.00 -2.84 -8.48
N VAL A 191 -12.28 -2.16 -9.59
CA VAL A 191 -13.59 -2.16 -10.25
C VAL A 191 -13.99 -3.58 -10.64
N LYS A 192 -13.09 -4.34 -11.29
CA LYS A 192 -13.30 -5.74 -11.66
C LYS A 192 -13.60 -6.61 -10.43
N LYS A 193 -12.81 -6.45 -9.37
CA LYS A 193 -13.01 -7.19 -8.12
C LYS A 193 -14.34 -6.85 -7.46
N TYR A 194 -14.71 -5.57 -7.44
CA TYR A 194 -15.99 -5.11 -6.88
C TYR A 194 -17.18 -5.73 -7.60
N VAL A 195 -17.20 -5.68 -8.93
CA VAL A 195 -18.26 -6.28 -9.76
C VAL A 195 -18.36 -7.78 -9.53
N ALA A 196 -17.23 -8.49 -9.53
CA ALA A 196 -17.21 -9.94 -9.31
C ALA A 196 -17.66 -10.34 -7.89
N SER A 197 -17.36 -9.51 -6.89
CA SER A 197 -17.74 -9.78 -5.50
C SER A 197 -19.19 -9.41 -5.16
N ASN A 198 -19.87 -8.66 -6.03
CA ASN A 198 -21.23 -8.14 -5.80
C ASN A 198 -22.17 -8.43 -7.00
N PRO A 199 -22.39 -9.69 -7.38
CA PRO A 199 -23.15 -10.04 -8.58
C PRO A 199 -24.63 -9.58 -8.51
N SER A 200 -25.19 -9.46 -7.31
CA SER A 200 -26.56 -8.96 -7.07
C SER A 200 -26.74 -7.49 -7.47
N TYR A 201 -25.68 -6.70 -7.51
CA TYR A 201 -25.75 -5.29 -7.91
C TYR A 201 -25.91 -5.08 -9.41
N LYS A 202 -25.78 -6.16 -10.21
CA LYS A 202 -25.96 -6.14 -11.67
C LYS A 202 -25.18 -5.01 -12.35
N LEU A 203 -23.89 -4.93 -12.03
CA LEU A 203 -22.93 -4.01 -12.61
C LEU A 203 -22.12 -4.66 -13.71
N LYS A 204 -21.51 -3.86 -14.58
CA LYS A 204 -20.49 -4.28 -15.56
C LYS A 204 -19.34 -3.28 -15.61
N VAL A 205 -18.18 -3.78 -16.03
CA VAL A 205 -16.95 -2.99 -16.24
C VAL A 205 -16.85 -2.63 -17.72
N ILE A 206 -16.43 -1.41 -18.00
CA ILE A 206 -16.06 -0.95 -19.33
C ILE A 206 -14.58 -0.58 -19.27
N TYR A 207 -13.81 -1.22 -20.13
CA TYR A 207 -12.38 -0.97 -20.33
C TYR A 207 -12.22 0.00 -21.51
N ASP A 208 -11.28 0.94 -21.38
CA ASP A 208 -11.03 1.93 -22.44
C ASP A 208 -9.53 2.28 -22.49
N ASP A 209 -8.78 1.38 -23.09
CA ASP A 209 -7.33 1.51 -23.23
C ASP A 209 -6.90 2.70 -24.10
N LYS A 210 -7.83 3.24 -24.87
CA LYS A 210 -7.57 4.38 -25.74
C LYS A 210 -7.61 5.71 -24.99
N ASN A 211 -8.48 5.83 -24.00
CA ASN A 211 -8.70 7.09 -23.27
C ASN A 211 -8.11 7.07 -21.84
N PHE A 212 -7.75 5.90 -21.31
CA PHE A 212 -7.10 5.78 -20.01
C PHE A 212 -5.69 5.22 -20.17
N GLU A 213 -4.70 6.04 -19.88
CA GLU A 213 -3.29 5.65 -19.91
C GLU A 213 -2.93 4.70 -18.75
N PRO A 214 -1.87 3.89 -18.89
CA PRO A 214 -1.36 3.10 -17.78
C PRO A 214 -0.89 3.96 -16.61
N GLU A 215 -1.28 3.55 -15.40
CA GLU A 215 -0.88 4.15 -14.14
C GLU A 215 0.05 3.21 -13.37
N TYR A 216 0.94 3.78 -12.57
CA TYR A 216 1.97 3.03 -11.85
C TYR A 216 1.86 3.31 -10.36
N PHE A 217 1.65 2.25 -9.54
CA PHE A 217 1.61 2.40 -8.10
C PHE A 217 3.01 2.30 -7.49
N GLY A 218 3.27 3.15 -6.51
CA GLY A 218 4.51 3.17 -5.74
C GLY A 218 4.28 3.36 -4.25
N LEU A 219 5.21 2.90 -3.43
CA LEU A 219 5.26 3.34 -2.05
C LEU A 219 5.55 4.85 -2.05
N MET A 220 4.71 5.60 -1.34
CA MET A 220 4.89 7.03 -1.16
C MET A 220 5.63 7.30 0.16
N PHE A 221 6.60 8.19 0.14
CA PHE A 221 7.42 8.59 1.28
C PHE A 221 7.38 10.10 1.44
N THR A 222 7.75 10.59 2.62
CA THR A 222 8.07 12.01 2.81
C THR A 222 9.10 12.46 1.79
N LYS A 223 9.09 13.74 1.44
CA LYS A 223 10.07 14.31 0.49
C LYS A 223 11.50 14.07 1.01
N ASN A 224 12.41 13.65 0.11
CA ASN A 224 13.81 13.35 0.45
C ASN A 224 14.00 12.21 1.48
N SER A 225 13.05 11.28 1.55
CA SER A 225 13.09 10.15 2.48
C SER A 225 14.36 9.29 2.32
N LYS A 226 15.01 8.98 3.44
CA LYS A 226 16.14 8.05 3.54
C LYS A 226 15.78 6.60 3.23
N TYR A 227 14.50 6.24 3.25
CA TYR A 227 14.03 4.86 3.04
C TYR A 227 13.93 4.47 1.56
N ARG A 228 13.71 5.45 0.68
CA ARG A 228 13.40 5.23 -0.73
C ARG A 228 14.41 4.31 -1.44
N SER A 229 15.71 4.57 -1.31
CA SER A 229 16.76 3.79 -1.99
C SER A 229 16.78 2.35 -1.49
N THR A 230 16.66 2.13 -0.19
CA THR A 230 16.64 0.81 0.43
C THR A 230 15.41 -0.01 -0.01
N TYR A 231 14.22 0.63 -0.06
CA TYR A 231 12.99 -0.02 -0.53
C TYR A 231 13.01 -0.29 -2.04
N ASN A 232 13.66 0.54 -2.84
CA ASN A 232 13.88 0.25 -4.26
C ASN A 232 14.79 -0.97 -4.46
N ALA A 233 15.89 -1.07 -3.70
CA ALA A 233 16.77 -2.25 -3.74
C ALA A 233 16.01 -3.52 -3.30
N ALA A 234 15.18 -3.42 -2.26
CA ALA A 234 14.32 -4.51 -1.81
C ALA A 234 13.30 -4.92 -2.88
N LEU A 235 12.66 -3.96 -3.56
CA LEU A 235 11.71 -4.24 -4.64
C LEU A 235 12.37 -4.99 -5.79
N LYS A 236 13.55 -4.53 -6.24
CA LYS A 236 14.31 -5.22 -7.26
C LYS A 236 14.60 -6.68 -6.84
N LYS A 237 15.02 -6.88 -5.60
CA LYS A 237 15.37 -8.21 -5.07
C LYS A 237 14.17 -9.16 -5.02
N ILE A 238 12.98 -8.71 -4.56
CA ILE A 238 11.79 -9.58 -4.53
C ILE A 238 11.25 -9.88 -5.93
N ILE A 239 11.48 -9.00 -6.90
CA ILE A 239 11.16 -9.25 -8.32
C ILE A 239 12.12 -10.32 -8.89
N ASP A 240 13.42 -10.17 -8.67
CA ASP A 240 14.44 -11.04 -9.23
C ASP A 240 14.42 -12.46 -8.65
N ASN A 241 14.11 -12.61 -7.35
CA ASN A 241 14.03 -13.91 -6.68
C ASN A 241 12.66 -14.62 -6.80
N GLY A 242 11.69 -14.00 -7.50
CA GLY A 242 10.36 -14.56 -7.75
C GLY A 242 9.36 -14.41 -6.61
N GLU A 243 9.72 -13.80 -5.49
CA GLU A 243 8.80 -13.56 -4.36
C GLU A 243 7.64 -12.64 -4.76
N TYR A 244 7.92 -11.59 -5.54
CA TYR A 244 6.90 -10.72 -6.12
C TYR A 244 5.87 -11.52 -6.94
N THR A 245 6.33 -12.42 -7.80
CA THR A 245 5.46 -13.27 -8.63
C THR A 245 4.53 -14.13 -7.78
N LYS A 246 5.04 -14.74 -6.71
CA LYS A 246 4.22 -15.55 -5.78
C LYS A 246 3.15 -14.71 -5.09
N ILE A 247 3.50 -13.49 -4.63
CA ILE A 247 2.53 -12.56 -4.02
C ILE A 247 1.47 -12.16 -5.05
N TYR A 248 1.87 -11.85 -6.27
CA TYR A 248 0.94 -11.46 -7.34
C TYR A 248 -0.02 -12.61 -7.68
N GLU A 249 0.48 -13.82 -7.91
CA GLU A 249 -0.34 -15.00 -8.20
C GLU A 249 -1.35 -15.31 -7.08
N LYS A 250 -0.95 -15.15 -5.83
CA LYS A 250 -1.84 -15.32 -4.67
C LYS A 250 -3.07 -14.42 -4.73
N TRP A 251 -2.91 -13.18 -5.17
CA TRP A 251 -3.99 -12.17 -5.14
C TRP A 251 -4.78 -12.09 -6.44
N PHE A 252 -4.14 -12.33 -7.58
CA PHE A 252 -4.75 -12.14 -8.90
C PHE A 252 -4.96 -13.43 -9.68
N GLY A 253 -4.43 -14.58 -9.21
CA GLY A 253 -4.61 -15.89 -9.86
C GLY A 253 -3.89 -16.05 -11.20
N SER A 254 -3.01 -15.12 -11.56
CA SER A 254 -2.23 -15.13 -12.80
C SER A 254 -0.82 -14.59 -12.56
N LYS A 255 0.11 -14.87 -13.46
CA LYS A 255 1.46 -14.31 -13.41
C LYS A 255 1.45 -12.83 -13.81
N PRO A 256 2.28 -11.98 -13.17
CA PRO A 256 2.42 -10.58 -13.56
C PRO A 256 3.14 -10.45 -14.91
N SER A 257 2.82 -9.42 -15.68
CA SER A 257 3.67 -8.95 -16.77
C SER A 257 4.83 -8.14 -16.17
N LEU A 258 5.96 -8.81 -15.96
CA LEU A 258 7.12 -8.18 -15.29
C LEU A 258 7.86 -7.18 -16.18
N ASP A 259 7.75 -7.28 -17.49
CA ASP A 259 8.53 -6.44 -18.41
C ASP A 259 8.23 -4.94 -18.22
N VAL A 260 6.96 -4.60 -18.05
CA VAL A 260 6.53 -3.22 -17.81
C VAL A 260 7.03 -2.70 -16.47
N ILE A 261 7.03 -3.54 -15.43
CA ILE A 261 7.53 -3.15 -14.10
C ILE A 261 9.05 -3.06 -14.15
N LYS A 262 9.75 -4.04 -14.74
CA LYS A 262 11.21 -4.09 -14.84
C LYS A 262 11.79 -2.93 -15.67
N SER A 263 11.10 -2.54 -16.73
CA SER A 263 11.54 -1.39 -17.55
C SER A 263 11.55 -0.05 -16.79
N ARG A 264 10.92 -0.02 -15.63
CA ARG A 264 10.80 1.17 -14.75
C ARG A 264 11.61 1.07 -13.45
N GLN A 265 12.38 -0.04 -13.25
CA GLN A 265 13.23 -0.27 -12.07
C GLN A 265 14.54 0.51 -12.08
#